data_47250a00c7a6a7f518c8a62c085fa8fd
#
_entry.id   47250a00c7a6a7f518c8a62c085fa8fd
#
_cell.length_a   1.000
_cell.length_b   1.000
_cell.length_c   1.000
_cell.angle_alpha   90.00
_cell.angle_beta   90.00
_cell.angle_gamma   90.00
#
_symmetry.space_group_name_H-M   'P 1'
#
loop_
_entity.id
_entity.type
_entity.pdbx_description
1 polymer ?
#
loop_
_entity_poly.entity_id
_entity_poly.type
_entity_poly.pdbx_seq_one_letter_code
_entity_poly.pdbx_strand_id
1 'polypeptide(L)'
;SNTIFVQGVERPARKLILKRGIQAEDYYAYCEEVGCEVWDVLTGIQQALYEPIGMWLPENLRKPGTSVYAQGVEMPLEYSGPILEGFDCIDLPPCKMMIFQGQPYDDANFEEAIGSLWETIKNYNPEIYGFRWADQDGPRFQLEPQGYRGYIEGRPVRPLNS
;
A
#
# COMPACT_ATOMS: atom_id res chain seq x y z
N SER A 1 -6.16 -23.37 10.03
CA SER A 1 -5.40 -22.29 10.66
C SER A 1 -4.71 -21.46 9.59
N ASN A 2 -4.69 -20.16 9.80
CA ASN A 2 -4.07 -19.25 8.85
C ASN A 2 -2.65 -18.93 9.32
N THR A 3 -1.68 -19.56 8.66
CA THR A 3 -0.28 -19.21 8.87
C THR A 3 0.04 -18.01 8.00
N ILE A 4 0.57 -16.96 8.60
CA ILE A 4 0.98 -15.76 7.87
C ILE A 4 2.44 -15.44 8.18
N PHE A 5 3.07 -14.81 7.22
CA PHE A 5 4.41 -14.22 7.40
C PHE A 5 4.24 -12.80 7.89
N VAL A 6 5.01 -12.41 8.91
CA VAL A 6 5.02 -11.04 9.41
C VAL A 6 6.46 -10.58 9.49
N GLN A 7 6.74 -9.39 8.96
CA GLN A 7 8.10 -8.88 8.87
C GLN A 7 8.10 -7.37 9.06
N GLY A 8 9.03 -6.86 9.87
CA GLY A 8 9.23 -5.42 10.01
C GLY A 8 10.27 -4.94 8.99
N VAL A 9 9.97 -3.87 8.27
CA VAL A 9 10.86 -3.33 7.23
C VAL A 9 11.02 -1.84 7.43
N GLU A 10 12.27 -1.38 7.50
CA GLU A 10 12.56 0.06 7.53
C GLU A 10 12.44 0.61 6.11
N ARG A 11 11.67 1.69 5.96
CA ARG A 11 11.56 2.39 4.69
C ARG A 11 12.28 3.73 4.78
N PRO A 12 13.13 4.05 3.80
CA PRO A 12 13.83 5.34 3.80
C PRO A 12 12.90 6.47 3.38
N ALA A 13 13.37 7.71 3.51
CA ALA A 13 12.73 8.84 2.84
C ALA A 13 12.72 8.55 1.34
N ARG A 14 11.58 8.78 0.68
CA ARG A 14 11.39 8.49 -0.74
C ARG A 14 10.26 9.34 -1.28
N LYS A 15 10.10 9.32 -2.59
CA LYS A 15 8.94 9.97 -3.24
C LYS A 15 7.89 8.93 -3.57
N LEU A 16 6.69 9.39 -3.81
CA LEU A 16 5.57 8.56 -4.25
C LEU A 16 4.91 9.27 -5.43
N ILE A 17 4.89 8.61 -6.59
CA ILE A 17 4.07 9.04 -7.72
C ILE A 17 2.75 8.31 -7.58
N LEU A 18 1.64 9.06 -7.57
CA LEU A 18 0.33 8.46 -7.36
C LEU A 18 -0.73 9.15 -8.20
N LYS A 19 -1.77 8.40 -8.54
CA LYS A 19 -2.98 8.95 -9.12
C LYS A 19 -4.09 8.83 -8.10
N ARG A 20 -4.71 9.96 -7.75
CA ARG A 20 -5.77 10.00 -6.74
C ARG A 20 -7.09 9.64 -7.37
N GLY A 21 -7.96 8.99 -6.58
CA GLY A 21 -9.34 8.77 -6.98
C GLY A 21 -10.25 9.90 -6.52
N ILE A 22 -11.55 9.70 -6.62
CA ILE A 22 -12.57 10.70 -6.30
C ILE A 22 -13.24 10.40 -4.97
N GLN A 23 -13.86 9.22 -4.84
CA GLN A 23 -14.52 8.76 -3.61
C GLN A 23 -14.18 7.29 -3.29
N ALA A 24 -13.28 6.69 -4.06
CA ALA A 24 -12.99 5.27 -3.97
C ALA A 24 -12.42 4.88 -2.61
N GLU A 25 -12.88 3.75 -2.08
CA GLU A 25 -12.36 3.15 -0.87
C GLU A 25 -11.69 1.79 -1.18
N ASP A 26 -11.76 1.34 -2.43
CA ASP A 26 -11.18 0.07 -2.85
C ASP A 26 -10.81 0.11 -4.34
N TYR A 27 -10.19 -0.98 -4.79
CA TYR A 27 -9.73 -1.14 -6.16
C TYR A 27 -10.86 -1.02 -7.19
N TYR A 28 -12.00 -1.64 -6.93
CA TYR A 28 -13.09 -1.69 -7.92
C TYR A 28 -13.70 -0.33 -8.15
N ALA A 29 -14.01 0.38 -7.07
CA ALA A 29 -14.54 1.73 -7.18
C ALA A 29 -13.53 2.66 -7.85
N TYR A 30 -12.25 2.50 -7.54
CA TYR A 30 -11.19 3.31 -8.15
C TYR A 30 -11.10 3.08 -9.66
N CYS A 31 -11.17 1.83 -10.11
CA CYS A 31 -11.17 1.54 -11.54
C CYS A 31 -12.35 2.20 -12.26
N GLU A 32 -13.52 2.23 -11.64
CA GLU A 32 -14.69 2.91 -12.22
C GLU A 32 -14.49 4.39 -12.33
N GLU A 33 -13.77 5.01 -11.38
CA GLU A 33 -13.57 6.47 -11.37
C GLU A 33 -12.48 6.94 -12.33
N VAL A 34 -11.35 6.22 -12.35
CA VAL A 34 -10.16 6.71 -13.05
C VAL A 34 -9.63 5.74 -14.11
N GLY A 35 -10.20 4.55 -14.22
CA GLY A 35 -9.77 3.52 -15.17
C GLY A 35 -8.81 2.53 -14.57
N CYS A 36 -8.84 1.30 -15.11
CA CYS A 36 -7.96 0.21 -14.66
C CYS A 36 -6.56 0.31 -15.26
N GLU A 37 -6.36 1.11 -16.30
CA GLU A 37 -5.08 1.26 -16.97
C GLU A 37 -4.03 1.99 -16.15
N VAL A 38 -4.43 2.64 -15.05
CA VAL A 38 -3.50 3.32 -14.14
C VAL A 38 -2.41 2.36 -13.66
N TRP A 39 -2.79 1.13 -13.33
CA TRP A 39 -1.84 0.12 -12.86
C TRP A 39 -0.75 -0.16 -13.90
N ASP A 40 -1.14 -0.29 -15.17
CA ASP A 40 -0.19 -0.54 -16.26
C ASP A 40 0.76 0.64 -16.46
N VAL A 41 0.24 1.87 -16.34
CA VAL A 41 1.06 3.08 -16.44
C VAL A 41 2.12 3.08 -15.34
N LEU A 42 1.72 2.78 -14.12
CA LEU A 42 2.64 2.74 -12.97
C LEU A 42 3.69 1.64 -13.13
N THR A 43 3.29 0.48 -13.65
CA THR A 43 4.21 -0.64 -13.90
C THR A 43 5.30 -0.25 -14.88
N GLY A 44 5.01 0.66 -15.82
CA GLY A 44 5.97 1.11 -16.83
C GLY A 44 7.00 2.13 -16.34
N ILE A 45 6.91 2.62 -15.12
CA ILE A 45 7.86 3.61 -14.58
C ILE A 45 9.15 2.89 -14.16
N GLN A 46 10.21 3.08 -14.95
CA GLN A 46 11.42 2.28 -14.80
C GLN A 46 12.27 2.59 -13.57
N GLN A 47 12.23 3.83 -13.07
CA GLN A 47 13.01 4.19 -11.90
C GLN A 47 12.31 3.85 -10.57
N ALA A 48 11.15 3.21 -10.62
CA ALA A 48 10.42 2.82 -9.43
C ALA A 48 11.25 1.90 -8.54
N LEU A 49 11.17 2.12 -7.24
CA LEU A 49 11.91 1.30 -6.26
C LEU A 49 11.29 -0.09 -6.11
N TYR A 50 9.99 -0.20 -6.30
CA TYR A 50 9.23 -1.45 -6.15
C TYR A 50 8.08 -1.46 -7.14
N GLU A 51 7.34 -2.57 -7.16
CA GLU A 51 6.14 -2.69 -7.97
C GLU A 51 5.05 -1.72 -7.50
N PRO A 52 4.05 -1.44 -8.33
CA PRO A 52 2.94 -0.57 -7.94
C PRO A 52 2.21 -1.08 -6.70
N ILE A 53 1.66 -0.14 -5.95
CA ILE A 53 0.87 -0.43 -4.77
C ILE A 53 -0.52 0.20 -4.89
N GLY A 54 -1.53 -0.52 -4.39
CA GLY A 54 -2.80 0.06 -4.03
C GLY A 54 -2.70 0.49 -2.57
N MET A 55 -3.24 1.64 -2.22
CA MET A 55 -3.00 2.17 -0.87
C MET A 55 -4.18 2.94 -0.32
N TRP A 56 -4.19 3.03 1.00
CA TRP A 56 -5.14 3.85 1.74
C TRP A 56 -4.34 4.96 2.41
N LEU A 57 -4.61 6.21 1.99
CA LEU A 57 -3.84 7.37 2.43
C LEU A 57 -4.29 7.84 3.81
N PRO A 58 -3.36 8.12 4.74
CA PRO A 58 -3.71 8.81 5.97
C PRO A 58 -4.15 10.25 5.66
N GLU A 59 -4.85 10.88 6.59
CA GLU A 59 -5.40 12.23 6.38
C GLU A 59 -4.37 13.24 5.91
N ASN A 60 -3.16 13.19 6.49
CA ASN A 60 -2.10 14.14 6.15
C ASN A 60 -1.56 14.01 4.73
N LEU A 61 -1.90 12.94 4.02
CA LEU A 61 -1.49 12.74 2.63
C LEU A 61 -2.66 12.87 1.65
N ARG A 62 -3.87 13.06 2.15
CA ARG A 62 -5.05 13.24 1.30
C ARG A 62 -5.12 14.67 0.80
N LYS A 63 -5.75 14.83 -0.35
CA LYS A 63 -5.99 16.12 -0.98
C LYS A 63 -7.51 16.35 -0.98
N PRO A 64 -7.99 17.56 -0.64
CA PRO A 64 -9.42 17.83 -0.64
C PRO A 64 -10.08 17.46 -1.98
N GLY A 65 -11.26 16.83 -1.90
CA GLY A 65 -11.99 16.41 -3.10
C GLY A 65 -11.48 15.10 -3.72
N THR A 66 -10.55 14.40 -3.05
CA THR A 66 -10.04 13.14 -3.55
C THR A 66 -10.28 12.01 -2.53
N SER A 67 -10.14 10.77 -3.00
CA SER A 67 -10.48 9.60 -2.21
C SER A 67 -9.36 9.15 -1.27
N VAL A 68 -9.72 8.28 -0.34
CA VAL A 68 -8.75 7.63 0.55
C VAL A 68 -7.89 6.62 -0.20
N TYR A 69 -8.47 5.89 -1.16
CA TYR A 69 -7.75 4.89 -1.94
C TYR A 69 -7.08 5.54 -3.15
N ALA A 70 -5.85 5.13 -3.42
CA ALA A 70 -5.10 5.58 -4.58
C ALA A 70 -4.15 4.48 -5.03
N GLN A 71 -3.58 4.62 -6.22
CA GLN A 71 -2.54 3.73 -6.70
C GLN A 71 -1.29 4.53 -7.00
N GLY A 72 -0.12 3.93 -6.78
CA GLY A 72 1.13 4.63 -7.00
C GLY A 72 2.35 3.73 -6.99
N VAL A 73 3.51 4.34 -7.18
CA VAL A 73 4.82 3.68 -7.07
C VAL A 73 5.77 4.55 -6.24
N GLU A 74 6.58 3.90 -5.43
CA GLU A 74 7.65 4.58 -4.70
C GLU A 74 8.83 4.85 -5.62
N MET A 75 9.39 6.06 -5.50
CA MET A 75 10.49 6.54 -6.32
C MET A 75 11.66 6.96 -5.42
N PRO A 76 12.89 6.94 -5.96
CA PRO A 76 14.02 7.50 -5.23
C PRO A 76 13.73 8.94 -4.79
N LEU A 77 14.24 9.32 -3.62
CA LEU A 77 14.02 10.66 -3.07
C LEU A 77 14.49 11.76 -4.01
N GLU A 78 15.57 11.51 -4.73
CA GLU A 78 16.17 12.47 -5.66
C GLU A 78 15.53 12.47 -7.05
N TYR A 79 14.47 11.71 -7.26
CA TYR A 79 13.81 11.66 -8.57
C TYR A 79 13.38 13.05 -9.02
N SER A 80 13.79 13.44 -10.21
CA SER A 80 13.48 14.74 -10.81
C SER A 80 12.94 14.61 -12.23
N GLY A 81 12.54 13.41 -12.61
CA GLY A 81 11.99 13.16 -13.95
C GLY A 81 10.57 13.66 -14.10
N PRO A 82 9.97 13.43 -15.27
CA PRO A 82 8.61 13.93 -15.54
C PRO A 82 7.56 13.25 -14.68
N ILE A 83 6.50 14.01 -14.39
CA ILE A 83 5.31 13.50 -13.72
C ILE A 83 4.18 13.56 -14.75
N LEU A 84 3.54 12.43 -15.01
CA LEU A 84 2.47 12.36 -15.99
C LEU A 84 1.29 13.23 -15.57
N GLU A 85 0.60 13.78 -16.56
CA GLU A 85 -0.59 14.57 -16.30
C GLU A 85 -1.63 13.78 -15.53
N GLY A 86 -2.19 14.38 -14.50
CA GLY A 86 -3.18 13.72 -13.64
C GLY A 86 -2.57 12.94 -12.48
N PHE A 87 -1.23 12.87 -12.41
CA PHE A 87 -0.54 12.24 -11.30
C PHE A 87 0.09 13.30 -10.40
N ASP A 88 0.21 12.98 -9.13
CA ASP A 88 0.94 13.80 -8.16
C ASP A 88 2.25 13.12 -7.80
N CYS A 89 3.20 13.90 -7.29
CA CYS A 89 4.43 13.37 -6.71
C CYS A 89 4.60 13.99 -5.32
N ILE A 90 4.64 13.15 -4.30
CA ILE A 90 4.75 13.63 -2.91
C ILE A 90 5.95 12.98 -2.23
N ASP A 91 6.44 13.61 -1.16
CA ASP A 91 7.51 13.05 -0.35
C ASP A 91 6.92 12.20 0.77
N LEU A 92 7.54 11.04 1.01
CA LEU A 92 7.20 10.19 2.14
C LEU A 92 8.39 10.17 3.10
N PRO A 93 8.15 10.43 4.39
CA PRO A 93 9.23 10.39 5.38
C PRO A 93 9.67 8.95 5.65
N PRO A 94 10.85 8.78 6.27
CA PRO A 94 11.24 7.44 6.73
C PRO A 94 10.19 6.89 7.68
N CYS A 95 9.95 5.60 7.60
CA CYS A 95 9.00 4.95 8.50
C CYS A 95 9.33 3.47 8.62
N LYS A 96 8.71 2.81 9.60
CA LYS A 96 8.78 1.36 9.70
C LYS A 96 7.43 0.79 9.28
N MET A 97 7.48 -0.24 8.44
CA MET A 97 6.28 -0.94 7.98
C MET A 97 6.27 -2.35 8.53
N MET A 98 5.11 -2.80 8.96
CA MET A 98 4.89 -4.20 9.24
C MET A 98 4.23 -4.81 8.02
N ILE A 99 4.87 -5.82 7.44
CA ILE A 99 4.43 -6.47 6.22
C ILE A 99 3.82 -7.82 6.59
N PHE A 100 2.63 -8.08 6.05
CA PHE A 100 1.89 -9.33 6.24
C PHE A 100 1.79 -10.05 4.91
N GLN A 101 2.09 -11.33 4.89
CA GLN A 101 1.96 -12.16 3.71
C GLN A 101 1.18 -13.42 4.06
N GLY A 102 0.08 -13.66 3.37
CA GLY A 102 -0.73 -14.85 3.55
C GLY A 102 -0.17 -16.03 2.79
N GLN A 103 -0.82 -17.17 2.94
CA GLN A 103 -0.45 -18.38 2.23
C GLN A 103 -0.79 -18.29 0.74
N PRO A 104 -0.07 -19.01 -0.13
CA PRO A 104 -0.49 -19.14 -1.52
C PRO A 104 -1.94 -19.62 -1.60
N TYR A 105 -2.65 -19.19 -2.62
CA TYR A 105 -4.06 -19.52 -2.82
C TYR A 105 -4.33 -19.69 -4.31
N ASP A 106 -5.46 -20.35 -4.62
CA ASP A 106 -5.92 -20.45 -5.99
C ASP A 106 -6.52 -19.10 -6.40
N ASP A 107 -6.10 -18.57 -7.55
CA ASP A 107 -6.55 -17.26 -8.02
C ASP A 107 -8.07 -17.15 -8.12
N ALA A 108 -8.78 -18.26 -8.31
CA ALA A 108 -10.24 -18.27 -8.31
C ALA A 108 -10.83 -17.94 -6.93
N ASN A 109 -10.05 -18.08 -5.86
CA ASN A 109 -10.47 -17.84 -4.47
C ASN A 109 -9.86 -16.60 -3.87
N PHE A 110 -9.43 -15.63 -4.70
CA PHE A 110 -8.68 -14.47 -4.20
C PHE A 110 -9.46 -13.63 -3.18
N GLU A 111 -10.78 -13.49 -3.35
CA GLU A 111 -11.59 -12.69 -2.42
C GLU A 111 -11.61 -13.30 -1.03
N GLU A 112 -11.73 -14.62 -0.94
CA GLU A 112 -11.68 -15.32 0.34
C GLU A 112 -10.31 -15.19 1.00
N ALA A 113 -9.25 -15.34 0.22
CA ALA A 113 -7.88 -15.24 0.72
C ALA A 113 -7.57 -13.84 1.25
N ILE A 114 -7.97 -12.80 0.53
CA ILE A 114 -7.79 -11.41 0.96
C ILE A 114 -8.61 -11.14 2.21
N GLY A 115 -9.88 -11.55 2.23
CA GLY A 115 -10.75 -11.35 3.39
C GLY A 115 -10.21 -12.04 4.63
N SER A 116 -9.68 -13.25 4.49
CA SER A 116 -9.08 -13.99 5.59
C SER A 116 -7.86 -13.25 6.17
N LEU A 117 -6.99 -12.72 5.32
CA LEU A 117 -5.83 -11.99 5.78
C LEU A 117 -6.23 -10.67 6.46
N TRP A 118 -7.22 -9.95 5.90
CA TRP A 118 -7.73 -8.73 6.52
C TRP A 118 -8.26 -9.00 7.92
N GLU A 119 -8.97 -10.11 8.11
CA GLU A 119 -9.48 -10.48 9.43
C GLU A 119 -8.32 -10.77 10.39
N THR A 120 -7.28 -11.43 9.92
CA THR A 120 -6.09 -11.71 10.71
C THR A 120 -5.38 -10.42 11.13
N ILE A 121 -5.20 -9.48 10.21
CA ILE A 121 -4.55 -8.20 10.48
C ILE A 121 -5.38 -7.36 11.45
N LYS A 122 -6.71 -7.36 11.27
CA LYS A 122 -7.62 -6.62 12.13
C LYS A 122 -7.51 -7.07 13.59
N ASN A 123 -7.28 -8.37 13.81
CA ASN A 123 -7.18 -8.95 15.15
C ASN A 123 -5.72 -9.04 15.64
N TYR A 124 -4.78 -8.59 14.82
CA TYR A 124 -3.37 -8.65 15.17
C TYR A 124 -3.04 -7.59 16.21
N ASN A 125 -2.35 -8.00 17.28
CA ASN A 125 -1.90 -7.06 18.31
C ASN A 125 -0.40 -6.80 18.16
N PRO A 126 0.01 -5.67 17.56
CA PRO A 126 1.42 -5.38 17.36
C PRO A 126 2.19 -5.17 18.66
N GLU A 127 1.49 -4.87 19.76
CA GLU A 127 2.14 -4.64 21.06
C GLU A 127 2.82 -5.89 21.61
N ILE A 128 2.36 -7.07 21.23
CA ILE A 128 3.01 -8.33 21.63
C ILE A 128 4.46 -8.37 21.13
N TYR A 129 4.73 -7.70 20.00
CA TYR A 129 6.05 -7.66 19.38
C TYR A 129 6.77 -6.34 19.61
N GLY A 130 6.25 -5.50 20.51
CA GLY A 130 6.90 -4.25 20.88
C GLY A 130 6.57 -3.07 19.99
N PHE A 131 5.47 -3.13 19.22
CA PHE A 131 5.09 -2.08 18.29
C PHE A 131 3.68 -1.58 18.54
N ARG A 132 3.37 -0.41 18.00
CA ARG A 132 2.02 0.13 17.90
C ARG A 132 1.76 0.56 16.48
N TRP A 133 0.49 0.58 16.08
CA TRP A 133 0.12 1.11 14.77
C TRP A 133 0.45 2.60 14.71
N ALA A 134 0.96 3.03 13.56
CA ALA A 134 1.35 4.42 13.34
C ALA A 134 0.78 4.89 12.00
N ASP A 135 -0.54 4.86 11.87
CA ASP A 135 -1.25 5.05 10.60
C ASP A 135 -0.99 6.41 9.95
N GLN A 136 -0.49 7.41 10.70
CA GLN A 136 -0.15 8.72 10.15
C GLN A 136 1.25 8.78 9.53
N ASP A 137 2.05 7.73 9.68
CA ASP A 137 3.43 7.74 9.20
C ASP A 137 3.57 7.43 7.71
N GLY A 138 2.53 6.90 7.09
CA GLY A 138 2.55 6.56 5.68
C GLY A 138 1.31 5.79 5.26
N PRO A 139 1.18 5.49 3.97
CA PRO A 139 0.04 4.73 3.49
C PRO A 139 0.06 3.29 3.97
N ARG A 140 -1.10 2.77 4.34
CA ARG A 140 -1.34 1.34 4.36
C ARG A 140 -1.46 0.90 2.90
N PHE A 141 -0.84 -0.22 2.52
CA PHE A 141 -0.80 -0.59 1.11
C PHE A 141 -0.98 -2.09 0.91
N GLN A 142 -1.34 -2.43 -0.33
CA GLN A 142 -1.38 -3.81 -0.81
C GLN A 142 -0.60 -3.92 -2.11
N LEU A 143 0.04 -5.08 -2.30
CA LEU A 143 0.63 -5.43 -3.58
C LEU A 143 -0.44 -6.10 -4.45
N GLU A 144 -0.17 -6.23 -5.74
CA GLU A 144 -1.09 -6.92 -6.66
C GLU A 144 -1.34 -8.33 -6.15
N PRO A 145 -2.61 -8.73 -5.96
CA PRO A 145 -2.93 -10.08 -5.53
C PRO A 145 -2.51 -11.11 -6.58
N GLN A 146 -1.64 -12.02 -6.18
CA GLN A 146 -1.15 -13.11 -7.04
C GLN A 146 -1.12 -14.37 -6.19
N GLY A 147 -1.92 -15.36 -6.56
CA GLY A 147 -2.12 -16.55 -5.74
C GLY A 147 -0.85 -17.29 -5.37
N TYR A 148 0.13 -17.34 -6.27
CA TYR A 148 1.36 -18.08 -6.03
C TYR A 148 2.17 -17.56 -4.85
N ARG A 149 2.05 -16.28 -4.50
CA ARG A 149 2.81 -15.65 -3.42
C ARG A 149 1.96 -15.29 -2.20
N GLY A 150 0.64 -15.52 -2.28
CA GLY A 150 -0.27 -15.07 -1.25
C GLY A 150 -0.54 -13.57 -1.34
N TYR A 151 -1.49 -13.11 -0.54
CA TYR A 151 -1.81 -11.68 -0.48
C TYR A 151 -0.81 -10.97 0.45
N ILE A 152 -0.35 -9.81 0.02
CA ILE A 152 0.66 -9.03 0.76
C ILE A 152 0.12 -7.64 1.06
N GLU A 153 0.19 -7.26 2.32
CA GLU A 153 -0.24 -5.93 2.78
C GLU A 153 0.76 -5.38 3.79
N GLY A 154 0.96 -4.05 3.76
CA GLY A 154 1.84 -3.37 4.70
C GLY A 154 1.09 -2.29 5.47
N ARG A 155 1.53 -2.04 6.72
CA ARG A 155 0.93 -1.04 7.59
C ARG A 155 2.01 -0.39 8.46
N PRO A 156 2.01 0.95 8.59
CA PRO A 156 3.03 1.64 9.39
C PRO A 156 2.94 1.30 10.88
N VAL A 157 4.11 1.15 11.50
CA VAL A 157 4.22 0.91 12.93
C VAL A 157 5.34 1.78 13.52
N ARG A 158 5.34 1.93 14.84
CA ARG A 158 6.43 2.50 15.61
C ARG A 158 6.70 1.61 16.82
N PRO A 159 7.94 1.61 17.35
CA PRO A 159 8.19 0.96 18.62
C PRO A 159 7.31 1.55 19.72
N LEU A 160 6.88 0.72 20.69
CA LEU A 160 6.02 1.15 21.79
C LEU A 160 6.58 2.30 22.60
N ASN A 161 7.90 2.36 22.71
CA ASN A 161 8.59 3.35 23.54
C ASN A 161 9.08 4.56 22.76
N SER A 162 8.50 4.79 21.59
CA SER A 162 8.91 5.92 20.75
C SER A 162 7.84 7.03 20.73
#